data_8c48ffc89eeef0f7ea73f578479727eb
#
_entry.id   8c48ffc89eeef0f7ea73f578479727eb
#
_cell.length_a   1.000
_cell.length_b   1.000
_cell.length_c   1.000
_cell.angle_alpha   90.00
_cell.angle_beta   90.00
_cell.angle_gamma   90.00
#
_symmetry.space_group_name_H-M   'P 1'
#
loop_
_entity.id
_entity.type
_entity.pdbx_description
1 polymer ?
#
loop_
_entity_poly.entity_id
_entity_poly.type
_entity_poly.pdbx_seq_one_letter_code
_entity_poly.pdbx_strand_id
1 'polypeptide(L)'
;MALATQPLRLRVGAASAACRPPSPGIRARGGGRRRTRSVAAAAAEGAAAVVREFYEGVNRRDLAAVAPLIAEGCVYEDLVFPRPMVGRDRVVGFFGEFMGSVSPDLRFVIDDISGEDPSAVGVTWHLEWKGRPFPFSRGCSFYRCEPDPQRPEQIQIVYGRDCVEPATKPGELALVVIRGVTWILERFPSLADRL
;
A
#
# COMPACT_ATOMS: atom_id res chain seq x y z
N MET A 1 -26.96 -33.22 -37.28
CA MET A 1 -27.32 -31.79 -37.32
C MET A 1 -26.16 -31.04 -36.58
N ALA A 2 -25.32 -30.41 -37.36
CA ALA A 2 -24.14 -29.68 -36.86
C ALA A 2 -24.49 -28.19 -36.78
N LEU A 3 -24.45 -27.60 -35.59
CA LEU A 3 -24.61 -26.16 -35.38
C LEU A 3 -23.24 -25.49 -35.50
N ALA A 4 -23.08 -24.70 -36.54
CA ALA A 4 -21.89 -23.90 -36.78
C ALA A 4 -21.93 -22.63 -35.92
N THR A 5 -20.94 -22.46 -35.05
CA THR A 5 -20.72 -21.24 -34.27
C THR A 5 -19.83 -20.27 -35.08
N GLN A 6 -20.38 -19.14 -35.48
CA GLN A 6 -19.62 -18.08 -36.15
C GLN A 6 -18.93 -17.17 -35.16
N PRO A 7 -17.66 -16.75 -35.39
CA PRO A 7 -16.98 -15.77 -34.54
C PRO A 7 -17.39 -14.33 -34.90
N LEU A 8 -17.75 -13.57 -33.88
CA LEU A 8 -18.07 -12.15 -33.95
C LEU A 8 -16.77 -11.34 -34.22
N ARG A 9 -16.69 -10.75 -35.43
CA ARG A 9 -15.60 -9.84 -35.79
C ARG A 9 -15.91 -8.42 -35.33
N LEU A 10 -15.20 -7.91 -34.32
CA LEU A 10 -15.19 -6.48 -34.00
C LEU A 10 -14.39 -5.72 -35.08
N ARG A 11 -15.07 -4.80 -35.80
CA ARG A 11 -14.42 -3.83 -36.65
C ARG A 11 -13.95 -2.63 -35.80
N VAL A 12 -12.64 -2.46 -35.69
CA VAL A 12 -12.05 -1.24 -35.18
C VAL A 12 -11.94 -0.24 -36.33
N GLY A 13 -12.74 0.81 -36.28
CA GLY A 13 -12.67 1.93 -37.22
C GLY A 13 -11.54 2.88 -36.81
N ALA A 14 -10.51 3.00 -37.64
CA ALA A 14 -9.47 4.00 -37.50
C ALA A 14 -9.97 5.36 -38.00
N ALA A 15 -10.18 6.33 -37.11
CA ALA A 15 -10.40 7.72 -37.48
C ALA A 15 -9.04 8.45 -37.47
N SER A 16 -8.54 8.72 -38.67
CA SER A 16 -7.36 9.56 -38.89
C SER A 16 -7.75 11.04 -38.70
N ALA A 17 -7.32 11.66 -37.62
CA ALA A 17 -7.40 13.12 -37.44
C ALA A 17 -6.10 13.77 -37.88
N ALA A 18 -6.14 14.49 -38.99
CA ALA A 18 -5.03 15.27 -39.52
C ALA A 18 -4.71 16.45 -38.56
N CYS A 19 -3.50 16.45 -38.01
CA CYS A 19 -2.96 17.56 -37.22
C CYS A 19 -2.58 18.73 -38.14
N ARG A 20 -3.23 19.89 -37.96
CA ARG A 20 -2.87 21.18 -38.53
C ARG A 20 -1.79 21.81 -37.67
N PRO A 21 -0.71 22.41 -38.24
CA PRO A 21 0.29 23.12 -37.44
C PRO A 21 -0.25 24.47 -36.97
N PRO A 22 0.09 24.91 -35.74
CA PRO A 22 -0.27 26.25 -35.26
C PRO A 22 0.68 27.34 -35.81
N SER A 23 0.08 28.48 -36.17
CA SER A 23 0.75 29.72 -36.60
C SER A 23 1.55 30.34 -35.47
N PRO A 24 2.67 31.06 -35.74
CA PRO A 24 3.46 31.71 -34.73
C PRO A 24 2.82 33.07 -34.34
N GLY A 25 2.40 33.19 -33.08
CA GLY A 25 1.82 34.43 -32.58
C GLY A 25 2.02 34.62 -31.09
N ILE A 26 2.79 35.68 -30.75
CA ILE A 26 2.80 36.45 -29.50
C ILE A 26 3.55 35.85 -28.33
N ARG A 27 4.77 36.36 -28.12
CA ARG A 27 5.51 36.27 -26.84
C ARG A 27 4.73 37.00 -25.75
N ALA A 28 4.03 36.28 -24.91
CA ALA A 28 3.61 36.79 -23.61
C ALA A 28 4.79 36.65 -22.64
N ARG A 29 5.23 37.76 -22.06
CA ARG A 29 6.17 37.80 -20.94
C ARG A 29 5.54 37.06 -19.78
N GLY A 30 6.03 35.86 -19.52
CA GLY A 30 5.61 35.01 -18.38
C GLY A 30 6.15 35.63 -17.09
N GLY A 31 5.27 36.31 -16.34
CA GLY A 31 5.46 36.49 -14.92
C GLY A 31 5.48 35.14 -14.27
N GLY A 32 6.60 34.76 -13.65
CA GLY A 32 6.75 33.52 -12.92
C GLY A 32 5.74 33.50 -11.76
N ARG A 33 4.59 32.83 -11.94
CA ARG A 33 3.72 32.41 -10.86
C ARG A 33 4.52 31.36 -10.10
N ARG A 34 5.16 31.74 -9.01
CA ARG A 34 5.57 30.85 -7.95
C ARG A 34 4.29 30.11 -7.56
N ARG A 35 4.15 28.84 -8.02
CA ARG A 35 3.13 27.94 -7.51
C ARG A 35 3.39 27.80 -6.02
N THR A 36 2.62 28.49 -5.20
CA THR A 36 2.54 28.22 -3.78
C THR A 36 1.99 26.81 -3.68
N ARG A 37 2.86 25.85 -3.38
CA ARG A 37 2.46 24.48 -3.01
C ARG A 37 1.48 24.64 -1.85
N SER A 38 0.29 24.04 -1.94
CA SER A 38 -0.63 24.07 -0.82
C SER A 38 0.02 23.32 0.35
N VAL A 39 -0.21 23.78 1.57
CA VAL A 39 0.32 23.13 2.78
C VAL A 39 -0.11 21.65 2.82
N ALA A 40 -1.33 21.36 2.36
CA ALA A 40 -1.84 19.99 2.22
C ALA A 40 -1.03 19.13 1.25
N ALA A 41 -0.60 19.67 0.10
CA ALA A 41 0.22 18.94 -0.86
C ALA A 41 1.64 18.66 -0.33
N ALA A 42 2.22 19.62 0.43
CA ALA A 42 3.52 19.42 1.08
C ALA A 42 3.44 18.36 2.21
N ALA A 43 2.35 18.34 2.97
CA ALA A 43 2.13 17.35 4.02
C ALA A 43 1.86 15.93 3.42
N ALA A 44 1.13 15.84 2.31
CA ALA A 44 0.90 14.57 1.60
C ALA A 44 2.20 13.95 1.11
N GLU A 45 3.08 14.77 0.51
CA GLU A 45 4.43 14.32 0.15
C GLU A 45 5.24 13.91 1.39
N GLY A 46 5.03 14.59 2.52
CA GLY A 46 5.68 14.27 3.78
C GLY A 46 5.31 12.88 4.30
N ALA A 47 4.03 12.53 4.35
CA ALA A 47 3.56 11.22 4.79
C ALA A 47 4.07 10.09 3.88
N ALA A 48 3.94 10.24 2.56
CA ALA A 48 4.45 9.25 1.61
C ALA A 48 5.98 9.14 1.67
N ALA A 49 6.70 10.23 1.94
CA ALA A 49 8.15 10.21 2.11
C ALA A 49 8.55 9.43 3.36
N VAL A 50 7.88 9.64 4.49
CA VAL A 50 8.11 8.89 5.75
C VAL A 50 7.89 7.39 5.53
N VAL A 51 6.82 7.01 4.83
CA VAL A 51 6.54 5.60 4.54
C VAL A 51 7.61 5.01 3.61
N ARG A 52 8.08 5.73 2.60
CA ARG A 52 9.21 5.28 1.75
C ARG A 52 10.47 5.09 2.57
N GLU A 53 10.80 6.06 3.42
CA GLU A 53 11.98 6.00 4.29
C GLU A 53 11.90 4.83 5.27
N PHE A 54 10.70 4.54 5.79
CA PHE A 54 10.44 3.35 6.60
C PHE A 54 10.80 2.06 5.85
N TYR A 55 10.29 1.83 4.64
CA TYR A 55 10.63 0.66 3.83
C TYR A 55 12.11 0.60 3.48
N GLU A 56 12.73 1.74 3.17
CA GLU A 56 14.17 1.80 2.91
C GLU A 56 15.00 1.47 4.16
N GLY A 57 14.60 1.94 5.33
CA GLY A 57 15.24 1.61 6.60
C GLY A 57 15.15 0.12 6.92
N VAL A 58 13.97 -0.49 6.73
CA VAL A 58 13.77 -1.93 6.86
C VAL A 58 14.65 -2.70 5.87
N ASN A 59 14.71 -2.27 4.62
CA ASN A 59 15.55 -2.89 3.58
C ASN A 59 17.05 -2.78 3.88
N ARG A 60 17.49 -1.69 4.52
CA ARG A 60 18.88 -1.50 4.97
C ARG A 60 19.17 -2.20 6.30
N ARG A 61 18.15 -2.77 6.94
CA ARG A 61 18.23 -3.36 8.28
C ARG A 61 18.69 -2.34 9.35
N ASP A 62 18.30 -1.11 9.17
CA ASP A 62 18.68 0.03 10.01
C ASP A 62 17.54 0.41 10.96
N LEU A 63 17.42 -0.32 12.06
CA LEU A 63 16.39 -0.04 13.08
C LEU A 63 16.56 1.34 13.73
N ALA A 64 17.78 1.86 13.79
CA ALA A 64 18.02 3.19 14.33
C ALA A 64 17.46 4.30 13.45
N ALA A 65 17.44 4.08 12.12
CA ALA A 65 16.78 4.97 11.17
C ALA A 65 15.25 4.79 11.16
N VAL A 66 14.76 3.57 11.40
CA VAL A 66 13.32 3.25 11.42
C VAL A 66 12.61 3.78 12.66
N ALA A 67 13.22 3.65 13.83
CA ALA A 67 12.61 3.99 15.13
C ALA A 67 12.05 5.42 15.20
N PRO A 68 12.74 6.48 14.76
CA PRO A 68 12.21 7.85 14.82
C PRO A 68 11.04 8.11 13.89
N LEU A 69 10.81 7.26 12.86
CA LEU A 69 9.68 7.36 11.94
C LEU A 69 8.38 6.84 12.54
N ILE A 70 8.45 6.13 13.68
CA ILE A 70 7.31 5.48 14.34
C ILE A 70 7.00 6.28 15.61
N ALA A 71 5.72 6.66 15.79
CA ALA A 71 5.27 7.36 17.00
C ALA A 71 5.36 6.47 18.24
N GLU A 72 5.54 7.06 19.42
CA GLU A 72 5.65 6.32 20.69
C GLU A 72 4.44 5.42 20.96
N GLY A 73 3.23 5.91 20.65
CA GLY A 73 1.97 5.19 20.83
C GLY A 73 1.48 4.45 19.57
N CYS A 74 2.36 4.22 18.58
CA CYS A 74 1.97 3.58 17.32
C CYS A 74 1.30 2.23 17.54
N VAL A 75 0.23 1.96 16.80
CA VAL A 75 -0.43 0.66 16.71
C VAL A 75 -0.12 0.05 15.35
N TYR A 76 0.46 -1.13 15.33
CA TYR A 76 0.82 -1.82 14.11
C TYR A 76 0.15 -3.20 14.05
N GLU A 77 -0.67 -3.42 13.03
CA GLU A 77 -1.40 -4.66 12.79
C GLU A 77 -0.81 -5.38 11.58
N ASP A 78 -0.11 -6.47 11.79
CA ASP A 78 0.17 -7.42 10.73
C ASP A 78 -0.88 -8.54 10.82
N LEU A 79 -1.72 -8.67 9.81
CA LEU A 79 -2.86 -9.61 9.83
C LEU A 79 -2.46 -11.10 9.78
N VAL A 80 -1.17 -11.39 9.70
CA VAL A 80 -0.63 -12.74 9.94
C VAL A 80 -0.63 -13.07 11.44
N PHE A 81 -0.60 -12.06 12.32
CA PHE A 81 -0.56 -12.22 13.77
C PHE A 81 -1.91 -11.92 14.42
N PRO A 82 -2.27 -12.64 15.49
CA PRO A 82 -3.60 -12.52 16.11
C PRO A 82 -3.80 -11.25 16.95
N ARG A 83 -2.74 -10.49 17.22
CA ARG A 83 -2.79 -9.29 18.06
C ARG A 83 -1.92 -8.18 17.47
N PRO A 84 -2.36 -6.92 17.55
CA PRO A 84 -1.55 -5.78 17.14
C PRO A 84 -0.34 -5.60 18.06
N MET A 85 0.70 -5.01 17.51
CA MET A 85 1.84 -4.49 18.25
C MET A 85 1.54 -3.06 18.66
N VAL A 86 1.67 -2.76 19.95
CA VAL A 86 1.40 -1.43 20.49
C VAL A 86 2.66 -0.83 21.08
N GLY A 87 2.98 0.38 20.67
CA GLY A 87 4.17 1.14 21.06
C GLY A 87 5.36 0.94 20.11
N ARG A 88 6.14 2.02 19.95
CA ARG A 88 7.35 2.07 19.12
C ARG A 88 8.27 0.88 19.34
N ASP A 89 8.62 0.60 20.58
CA ASP A 89 9.59 -0.45 20.92
C ASP A 89 9.12 -1.83 20.48
N ARG A 90 7.81 -2.11 20.62
CA ARG A 90 7.24 -3.38 20.15
C ARG A 90 7.24 -3.48 18.63
N VAL A 91 6.92 -2.40 17.93
CA VAL A 91 6.93 -2.36 16.47
C VAL A 91 8.36 -2.51 15.93
N VAL A 92 9.31 -1.76 16.48
CA VAL A 92 10.74 -1.84 16.12
C VAL A 92 11.31 -3.23 16.44
N GLY A 93 10.96 -3.79 17.59
CA GLY A 93 11.34 -5.15 17.98
C GLY A 93 10.83 -6.20 16.99
N PHE A 94 9.57 -6.10 16.58
CA PHE A 94 8.98 -6.97 15.56
C PHE A 94 9.77 -6.91 14.23
N PHE A 95 10.07 -5.72 13.73
CA PHE A 95 10.87 -5.59 12.51
C PHE A 95 12.30 -6.12 12.69
N GLY A 96 12.86 -6.01 13.90
CA GLY A 96 14.14 -6.63 14.24
C GLY A 96 14.11 -8.16 14.16
N GLU A 97 13.08 -8.79 14.74
CA GLU A 97 12.83 -10.23 14.65
C GLU A 97 12.60 -10.68 13.21
N PHE A 98 11.77 -9.93 12.46
CA PHE A 98 11.53 -10.19 11.05
C PHE A 98 12.84 -10.16 10.25
N MET A 99 13.61 -9.09 10.36
CA MET A 99 14.91 -8.96 9.68
C MET A 99 15.91 -10.05 10.09
N GLY A 100 15.87 -10.51 11.35
CA GLY A 100 16.69 -11.62 11.84
C GLY A 100 16.26 -12.97 11.24
N SER A 101 14.98 -13.12 10.89
CA SER A 101 14.40 -14.37 10.41
C SER A 101 14.52 -14.57 8.90
N VAL A 102 14.78 -13.51 8.14
CA VAL A 102 14.84 -13.55 6.68
C VAL A 102 16.25 -13.30 6.14
N SER A 103 16.50 -13.77 4.91
CA SER A 103 17.76 -13.52 4.22
C SER A 103 18.07 -12.01 4.10
N PRO A 104 19.32 -11.56 4.26
CA PRO A 104 19.71 -10.17 4.02
C PRO A 104 19.51 -9.71 2.58
N ASP A 105 19.38 -10.65 1.64
CA ASP A 105 19.09 -10.36 0.24
C ASP A 105 17.58 -10.18 -0.04
N LEU A 106 16.70 -10.43 0.96
CA LEU A 106 15.26 -10.22 0.83
C LEU A 106 14.95 -8.74 1.05
N ARG A 107 14.21 -8.15 0.11
CA ARG A 107 13.88 -6.72 0.12
C ARG A 107 12.41 -6.50 -0.21
N PHE A 108 11.80 -5.52 0.44
CA PHE A 108 10.52 -4.97 0.02
C PHE A 108 10.71 -4.09 -1.21
N VAL A 109 9.89 -4.30 -2.21
CA VAL A 109 9.81 -3.43 -3.41
C VAL A 109 8.41 -2.83 -3.42
N ILE A 110 8.32 -1.51 -3.38
CA ILE A 110 7.06 -0.78 -3.48
C ILE A 110 6.62 -0.80 -4.94
N ASP A 111 5.45 -1.39 -5.21
CA ASP A 111 4.83 -1.40 -6.54
C ASP A 111 4.09 -0.10 -6.81
N ASP A 112 3.32 0.36 -5.81
CA ASP A 112 2.56 1.61 -5.88
C ASP A 112 2.40 2.21 -4.49
N ILE A 113 2.27 3.53 -4.41
CA ILE A 113 2.08 4.28 -3.18
C ILE A 113 1.15 5.47 -3.42
N SER A 114 0.05 5.53 -2.68
CA SER A 114 -0.85 6.68 -2.71
C SER A 114 -0.22 7.87 -1.94
N GLY A 115 -0.36 9.06 -2.46
CA GLY A 115 0.20 10.27 -1.86
C GLY A 115 -0.76 11.47 -1.89
N GLU A 116 -2.07 11.22 -2.07
CA GLU A 116 -3.08 12.27 -2.19
C GLU A 116 -3.53 12.80 -0.82
N ASP A 117 -3.59 11.93 0.20
CA ASP A 117 -3.96 12.28 1.55
C ASP A 117 -2.70 12.59 2.39
N PRO A 118 -2.62 13.76 3.06
CA PRO A 118 -1.47 14.14 3.87
C PRO A 118 -1.29 13.28 5.14
N SER A 119 -2.32 12.56 5.56
CA SER A 119 -2.35 11.78 6.80
C SER A 119 -2.51 10.28 6.59
N ALA A 120 -2.85 9.83 5.38
CA ALA A 120 -3.11 8.42 5.07
C ALA A 120 -2.39 7.99 3.80
N VAL A 121 -1.67 6.87 3.88
CA VAL A 121 -0.89 6.32 2.77
C VAL A 121 -1.22 4.85 2.58
N GLY A 122 -1.63 4.50 1.37
CA GLY A 122 -1.76 3.12 0.93
C GLY A 122 -0.53 2.71 0.12
N VAL A 123 -0.05 1.51 0.34
CA VAL A 123 1.11 0.95 -0.38
C VAL A 123 0.77 -0.43 -0.87
N THR A 124 1.13 -0.75 -2.11
CA THR A 124 1.22 -2.13 -2.58
C THR A 124 2.69 -2.48 -2.77
N TRP A 125 3.05 -3.70 -2.41
CA TRP A 125 4.43 -4.15 -2.42
C TRP A 125 4.55 -5.65 -2.68
N HIS A 126 5.75 -6.06 -3.06
CA HIS A 126 6.16 -7.47 -3.07
C HIS A 126 7.56 -7.61 -2.48
N LEU A 127 7.93 -8.84 -2.13
CA LEU A 127 9.31 -9.15 -1.74
C LEU A 127 10.09 -9.64 -2.94
N GLU A 128 11.36 -9.24 -2.99
CA GLU A 128 12.35 -9.75 -3.92
C GLU A 128 13.52 -10.39 -3.17
N TRP A 129 14.00 -11.50 -3.68
CA TRP A 129 15.24 -12.13 -3.24
C TRP A 129 16.26 -12.09 -4.36
N LYS A 130 17.36 -11.38 -4.16
CA LYS A 130 18.41 -11.18 -5.18
C LYS A 130 17.87 -10.66 -6.52
N GLY A 131 16.93 -9.71 -6.47
CA GLY A 131 16.31 -9.11 -7.64
C GLY A 131 15.33 -10.03 -8.39
N ARG A 132 14.83 -11.07 -7.75
CA ARG A 132 13.79 -11.96 -8.28
C ARG A 132 12.57 -11.96 -7.34
N PRO A 133 11.35 -11.92 -7.88
CA PRO A 133 10.14 -11.98 -7.05
C PRO A 133 10.16 -13.21 -6.15
N PHE A 134 9.90 -12.98 -4.85
CA PHE A 134 9.81 -14.07 -3.88
C PHE A 134 8.38 -14.65 -3.90
N PRO A 135 8.20 -15.99 -3.81
CA PRO A 135 6.86 -16.60 -3.86
C PRO A 135 5.96 -16.16 -2.69
N PHE A 136 4.66 -15.98 -2.97
CA PHE A 136 3.63 -15.65 -1.97
C PHE A 136 3.98 -14.44 -1.09
N SER A 137 4.49 -13.41 -1.72
CA SER A 137 5.09 -12.28 -1.03
C SER A 137 4.50 -10.93 -1.41
N ARG A 138 3.36 -10.90 -2.08
CA ARG A 138 2.66 -9.67 -2.38
C ARG A 138 1.86 -9.23 -1.16
N GLY A 139 1.77 -7.94 -0.98
CA GLY A 139 0.98 -7.38 0.09
C GLY A 139 0.52 -5.97 -0.19
N CYS A 140 -0.30 -5.48 0.72
CA CYS A 140 -0.67 -4.09 0.78
C CYS A 140 -0.63 -3.62 2.23
N SER A 141 -0.26 -2.38 2.41
CA SER A 141 -0.18 -1.75 3.73
C SER A 141 -0.92 -0.44 3.73
N PHE A 142 -1.46 -0.10 4.89
CA PHE A 142 -2.09 1.19 5.16
C PHE A 142 -1.41 1.84 6.35
N TYR A 143 -1.05 3.10 6.20
CA TYR A 143 -0.42 3.89 7.24
C TYR A 143 -1.25 5.14 7.53
N ARG A 144 -1.32 5.52 8.81
CA ARG A 144 -1.69 6.87 9.24
C ARG A 144 -0.47 7.55 9.80
N CYS A 145 -0.29 8.79 9.38
CA CYS A 145 0.85 9.60 9.74
C CYS A 145 0.37 10.92 10.35
N GLU A 146 0.99 11.32 11.45
CA GLU A 146 0.68 12.57 12.14
C GLU A 146 1.98 13.31 12.49
N PRO A 147 1.94 14.64 12.65
CA PRO A 147 3.07 15.39 13.18
C PRO A 147 3.41 14.94 14.60
N ASP A 148 4.71 14.85 14.91
CA ASP A 148 5.20 14.62 16.27
C ASP A 148 4.73 15.78 17.17
N PRO A 149 4.02 15.54 18.29
CA PRO A 149 3.56 16.59 19.18
C PRO A 149 4.68 17.50 19.74
N GLN A 150 5.91 16.99 19.84
CA GLN A 150 7.07 17.72 20.34
C GLN A 150 7.86 18.40 19.21
N ARG A 151 7.73 17.89 17.99
CA ARG A 151 8.42 18.37 16.77
C ARG A 151 7.46 18.35 15.59
N PRO A 152 6.58 19.35 15.49
CA PRO A 152 5.49 19.37 14.48
C PRO A 152 5.97 19.34 13.01
N GLU A 153 7.24 19.64 12.77
CA GLU A 153 7.88 19.51 11.45
C GLU A 153 8.21 18.05 11.10
N GLN A 154 8.23 17.15 12.07
CA GLN A 154 8.51 15.73 11.88
C GLN A 154 7.21 14.95 11.85
N ILE A 155 6.94 14.28 10.74
CA ILE A 155 5.79 13.39 10.58
C ILE A 155 6.19 11.98 11.01
N GLN A 156 5.31 11.29 11.75
CA GLN A 156 5.52 9.94 12.24
C GLN A 156 4.34 9.03 11.90
N ILE A 157 4.60 7.75 11.75
CA ILE A 157 3.59 6.70 11.58
C ILE A 157 2.95 6.44 12.95
N VAL A 158 1.66 6.76 13.08
CA VAL A 158 0.87 6.50 14.31
C VAL A 158 0.08 5.20 14.22
N TYR A 159 -0.17 4.72 13.00
CA TYR A 159 -0.84 3.45 12.75
C TYR A 159 -0.32 2.82 11.46
N GLY A 160 -0.12 1.51 11.47
CA GLY A 160 0.20 0.70 10.31
C GLY A 160 -0.63 -0.57 10.28
N ARG A 161 -0.99 -1.04 9.08
CA ARG A 161 -1.64 -2.34 8.88
C ARG A 161 -1.06 -3.01 7.65
N ASP A 162 -0.62 -4.25 7.81
CA ASP A 162 -0.13 -5.09 6.73
C ASP A 162 -1.11 -6.22 6.42
N CYS A 163 -1.38 -6.40 5.13
CA CYS A 163 -2.12 -7.53 4.58
C CYS A 163 -1.21 -8.25 3.60
N VAL A 164 -0.86 -9.49 3.90
CA VAL A 164 0.02 -10.31 3.07
C VAL A 164 -0.79 -11.31 2.26
N GLU A 165 -0.39 -11.55 1.03
CA GLU A 165 -0.97 -12.56 0.16
C GLU A 165 -0.89 -13.94 0.83
N PRO A 166 -2.02 -14.66 0.99
CA PRO A 166 -1.99 -15.99 1.58
C PRO A 166 -1.26 -16.99 0.68
N ALA A 167 -0.43 -17.83 1.27
CA ALA A 167 0.26 -18.90 0.55
C ALA A 167 -0.72 -19.91 -0.07
N THR A 168 -1.87 -20.11 0.59
CA THR A 168 -2.95 -20.97 0.09
C THR A 168 -4.06 -20.11 -0.52
N LYS A 169 -4.34 -20.33 -1.80
CA LYS A 169 -5.43 -19.65 -2.52
C LYS A 169 -6.56 -20.63 -2.76
N PRO A 170 -7.61 -20.61 -1.92
CA PRO A 170 -8.69 -21.60 -2.01
C PRO A 170 -9.57 -21.42 -3.26
N GLY A 171 -9.46 -20.32 -3.99
CA GLY A 171 -10.25 -20.08 -5.20
C GLY A 171 -11.76 -20.18 -4.93
N GLU A 172 -12.48 -20.94 -5.74
CA GLU A 172 -13.93 -21.11 -5.61
C GLU A 172 -14.36 -21.79 -4.30
N LEU A 173 -13.47 -22.58 -3.66
CA LEU A 173 -13.76 -23.20 -2.37
C LEU A 173 -14.05 -22.14 -1.29
N ALA A 174 -13.43 -20.95 -1.37
CA ALA A 174 -13.75 -19.84 -0.46
C ALA A 174 -15.23 -19.46 -0.53
N LEU A 175 -15.83 -19.44 -1.72
CA LEU A 175 -17.26 -19.13 -1.90
C LEU A 175 -18.15 -20.21 -1.29
N VAL A 176 -17.74 -21.47 -1.36
CA VAL A 176 -18.47 -22.58 -0.74
C VAL A 176 -18.46 -22.43 0.78
N VAL A 177 -17.30 -22.11 1.36
CA VAL A 177 -17.16 -21.87 2.80
C VAL A 177 -17.99 -20.65 3.24
N ILE A 178 -17.91 -19.53 2.52
CA ILE A 178 -18.70 -18.32 2.81
C ILE A 178 -20.20 -18.63 2.79
N ARG A 179 -20.69 -19.34 1.76
CA ARG A 179 -22.10 -19.74 1.68
C ARG A 179 -22.52 -20.62 2.85
N GLY A 180 -21.66 -21.57 3.24
CA GLY A 180 -21.91 -22.44 4.40
C GLY A 180 -22.01 -21.66 5.71
N VAL A 181 -21.07 -20.73 5.94
CA VAL A 181 -21.09 -19.83 7.12
C VAL A 181 -22.33 -18.95 7.10
N THR A 182 -22.65 -18.32 5.97
CA THR A 182 -23.86 -17.49 5.83
C THR A 182 -25.11 -18.27 6.17
N TRP A 183 -25.27 -19.47 5.60
CA TRP A 183 -26.43 -20.33 5.89
C TRP A 183 -26.53 -20.69 7.38
N ILE A 184 -25.40 -21.01 8.04
CA ILE A 184 -25.38 -21.31 9.49
C ILE A 184 -25.84 -20.09 10.30
N LEU A 185 -25.30 -18.89 10.00
CA LEU A 185 -25.63 -17.67 10.72
C LEU A 185 -27.08 -17.24 10.50
N GLU A 186 -27.62 -17.43 9.29
CA GLU A 186 -29.05 -17.18 9.00
C GLU A 186 -29.94 -18.16 9.79
N ARG A 187 -29.51 -19.41 9.94
CA ARG A 187 -30.27 -20.43 10.69
C ARG A 187 -30.16 -20.27 12.20
N PHE A 188 -29.02 -19.79 12.68
CA PHE A 188 -28.69 -19.61 14.10
C PHE A 188 -28.08 -18.23 14.38
N PRO A 189 -28.87 -17.13 14.32
CA PRO A 189 -28.33 -15.76 14.44
C PRO A 189 -27.54 -15.52 15.74
N SER A 190 -27.92 -16.21 16.84
CA SER A 190 -27.23 -16.07 18.14
C SER A 190 -25.77 -16.54 18.13
N LEU A 191 -25.32 -17.24 17.08
CA LEU A 191 -23.91 -17.59 16.94
C LEU A 191 -23.07 -16.39 16.56
N ALA A 192 -23.64 -15.41 15.84
CA ALA A 192 -22.93 -14.19 15.46
C ALA A 192 -22.52 -13.34 16.68
N ASP A 193 -23.29 -13.42 17.78
CA ASP A 193 -23.00 -12.68 19.02
C ASP A 193 -21.82 -13.29 19.81
N ARG A 194 -21.31 -14.44 19.39
CA ARG A 194 -20.22 -15.19 20.05
C ARG A 194 -18.92 -15.23 19.26
N LEU A 195 -18.92 -14.67 18.04
CA LEU A 195 -17.75 -14.56 17.16
C LEU A 195 -17.05 -13.22 17.37
#